data_6b16fa3412c054b39dbce25cbefcfa98
#
_entry.id   6b16fa3412c054b39dbce25cbefcfa98
#
_cell.length_a   1.000
_cell.length_b   1.000
_cell.length_c   1.000
_cell.angle_alpha   90.00
_cell.angle_beta   90.00
_cell.angle_gamma   90.00
#
_symmetry.space_group_name_H-M   'P 1'
#
loop_
_entity.id
_entity.type
_entity.pdbx_description
1 polymer ?
#
loop_
_entity_poly.entity_id
_entity_poly.type
_entity_poly.pdbx_seq_one_letter_code
_entity_poly.pdbx_strand_id
1 'polypeptide(L)'
;MVNIHVAKVVWRDKQEILKEIRFDVFVTEQHVPIEEELDGLDETSSHFLALSDAGQPLGCARLLDTGQIGRMAVRKSHRGTGMGAQLLAAAVAEAQDQGMNKVFLHAQTHAEEFYRKG
;
A
#
# COMPACT_ATOMS: atom_id res chain seq x y z
N MET A 1 -19.12 -13.94 0.10
CA MET A 1 -17.81 -13.61 -0.47
C MET A 1 -17.69 -12.10 -0.65
N VAL A 2 -16.59 -11.55 -0.22
CA VAL A 2 -16.35 -10.11 -0.36
C VAL A 2 -15.60 -9.86 -1.66
N ASN A 3 -16.17 -9.01 -2.52
CA ASN A 3 -15.46 -8.57 -3.71
C ASN A 3 -14.63 -7.34 -3.37
N ILE A 4 -13.39 -7.36 -3.80
CA ILE A 4 -12.44 -6.31 -3.49
C ILE A 4 -12.00 -5.69 -4.80
N HIS A 5 -11.99 -4.37 -4.84
CA HIS A 5 -11.56 -3.61 -6.00
C HIS A 5 -10.30 -2.85 -5.66
N VAL A 6 -9.21 -3.17 -6.32
CA VAL A 6 -7.93 -2.48 -6.12
C VAL A 6 -7.67 -1.59 -7.33
N ALA A 7 -7.36 -0.33 -7.08
CA ALA A 7 -7.10 0.61 -8.14
C ALA A 7 -5.93 1.53 -7.76
N LYS A 8 -5.18 1.94 -8.79
CA LYS A 8 -4.19 2.99 -8.62
C LYS A 8 -4.93 4.31 -8.47
N VAL A 9 -4.54 5.10 -7.48
CA VAL A 9 -5.20 6.38 -7.19
C VAL A 9 -4.17 7.49 -7.11
N VAL A 10 -4.65 8.73 -7.25
CA VAL A 10 -3.79 9.91 -7.16
C VAL A 10 -3.77 10.40 -5.73
N TRP A 11 -2.57 10.60 -5.19
CA TRP A 11 -2.40 11.03 -3.80
C TRP A 11 -3.21 12.28 -3.49
N ARG A 12 -3.12 13.27 -4.35
CA ARG A 12 -3.81 14.55 -4.12
C ARG A 12 -5.30 14.35 -3.93
N ASP A 13 -5.90 13.43 -4.67
CA ASP A 13 -7.35 13.22 -4.64
C ASP A 13 -7.80 12.32 -3.50
N LYS A 14 -6.93 11.41 -3.05
CA LYS A 14 -7.31 10.37 -2.10
C LYS A 14 -6.49 10.39 -0.82
N GLN A 15 -5.73 11.44 -0.58
CA GLN A 15 -4.81 11.46 0.56
C GLN A 15 -5.51 11.29 1.90
N GLU A 16 -6.70 11.85 2.07
CA GLU A 16 -7.40 11.73 3.34
C GLU A 16 -7.79 10.30 3.65
N ILE A 17 -8.30 9.59 2.64
CA ILE A 17 -8.68 8.19 2.78
C ILE A 17 -7.46 7.32 3.03
N LEU A 18 -6.39 7.55 2.27
CA LEU A 18 -5.16 6.78 2.44
C LEU A 18 -4.54 6.99 3.81
N LYS A 19 -4.51 8.24 4.28
CA LYS A 19 -4.01 8.54 5.62
C LYS A 19 -4.85 7.89 6.70
N GLU A 20 -6.16 7.88 6.54
CA GLU A 20 -7.05 7.26 7.51
C GLU A 20 -6.73 5.78 7.69
N ILE A 21 -6.58 5.04 6.59
CA ILE A 21 -6.23 3.62 6.65
C ILE A 21 -4.85 3.44 7.31
N ARG A 22 -3.89 4.23 6.87
CA ARG A 22 -2.51 4.11 7.36
C ARG A 22 -2.41 4.45 8.84
N PHE A 23 -3.10 5.49 9.28
CA PHE A 23 -3.09 5.85 10.69
C PHE A 23 -3.76 4.77 11.53
N ASP A 24 -4.87 4.22 11.06
CA ASP A 24 -5.56 3.16 11.76
C ASP A 24 -4.65 1.95 11.97
N VAL A 25 -3.93 1.53 10.94
CA VAL A 25 -3.09 0.34 11.03
C VAL A 25 -1.73 0.66 11.68
N PHE A 26 -1.04 1.68 11.20
CA PHE A 26 0.34 1.90 11.63
C PHE A 26 0.44 2.70 12.94
N VAL A 27 -0.34 3.75 13.09
CA VAL A 27 -0.25 4.57 14.29
C VAL A 27 -1.06 3.98 15.43
N THR A 28 -2.34 3.72 15.21
CA THR A 28 -3.21 3.25 16.26
C THR A 28 -2.92 1.80 16.66
N GLU A 29 -2.79 0.92 15.68
CA GLU A 29 -2.64 -0.51 15.93
C GLU A 29 -1.19 -0.90 16.22
N GLN A 30 -0.24 -0.40 15.42
CA GLN A 30 1.18 -0.78 15.51
C GLN A 30 2.04 0.22 16.27
N HIS A 31 1.46 1.32 16.68
CA HIS A 31 2.14 2.35 17.49
C HIS A 31 3.34 3.01 16.80
N VAL A 32 3.30 3.10 15.49
CA VAL A 32 4.32 3.85 14.75
C VAL A 32 4.11 5.34 15.01
N PRO A 33 5.17 6.09 15.35
CA PRO A 33 5.03 7.54 15.55
C PRO A 33 4.52 8.24 14.28
N ILE A 34 3.65 9.21 14.46
CA ILE A 34 3.05 9.94 13.34
C ILE A 34 4.15 10.56 12.47
N GLU A 35 5.21 11.07 13.09
CA GLU A 35 6.31 11.70 12.35
C GLU A 35 6.99 10.73 11.40
N GLU A 36 7.05 9.45 11.76
CA GLU A 36 7.66 8.44 10.90
C GLU A 36 6.72 8.00 9.80
N GLU A 37 5.41 8.06 10.04
CA GLU A 37 4.42 7.70 9.05
C GLU A 37 4.42 8.71 7.88
N LEU A 38 4.59 9.98 8.17
CA LEU A 38 4.57 11.04 7.18
C LEU A 38 6.01 11.39 6.78
N ASP A 39 6.52 10.68 5.78
CA ASP A 39 7.92 10.79 5.38
C ASP A 39 8.17 11.73 4.21
N GLY A 40 7.14 12.38 3.69
CA GLY A 40 7.29 13.33 2.60
C GLY A 40 7.42 12.71 1.22
N LEU A 41 7.27 11.39 1.10
CA LEU A 41 7.44 10.70 -0.17
C LEU A 41 6.13 10.41 -0.88
N ASP A 42 5.00 10.78 -0.29
CA ASP A 42 3.71 10.39 -0.83
C ASP A 42 3.39 11.04 -2.17
N GLU A 43 3.77 12.28 -2.36
CA GLU A 43 3.42 12.99 -3.59
C GLU A 43 4.12 12.45 -4.81
N THR A 44 5.28 11.83 -4.63
CA THR A 44 6.07 11.29 -5.74
C THR A 44 5.88 9.78 -5.92
N SER A 45 5.04 9.17 -5.11
CA SER A 45 4.84 7.73 -5.11
C SER A 45 3.58 7.33 -5.84
N SER A 46 3.51 6.06 -6.24
CA SER A 46 2.28 5.49 -6.76
C SER A 46 1.49 4.90 -5.59
N HIS A 47 0.19 5.12 -5.59
CA HIS A 47 -0.67 4.68 -4.49
C HIS A 47 -1.77 3.76 -4.99
N PHE A 48 -2.14 2.80 -4.15
CA PHE A 48 -3.16 1.80 -4.47
C PHE A 48 -4.15 1.75 -3.32
N LEU A 49 -5.41 1.65 -3.67
CA LEU A 49 -6.49 1.66 -2.70
C LEU A 49 -7.39 0.46 -2.97
N ALA A 50 -7.69 -0.30 -1.92
CA ALA A 50 -8.61 -1.42 -1.98
C ALA A 50 -9.94 -1.01 -1.39
N LEU A 51 -10.99 -1.21 -2.15
CA LEU A 51 -12.36 -0.85 -1.76
C LEU A 51 -13.25 -2.08 -1.80
N SER A 52 -14.24 -2.11 -0.91
CA SER A 52 -15.31 -3.10 -0.99
C SER A 52 -16.29 -2.73 -2.10
N ASP A 53 -17.24 -3.62 -2.38
CA ASP A 53 -18.32 -3.34 -3.34
C ASP A 53 -19.12 -2.11 -2.94
N ALA A 54 -19.21 -1.84 -1.65
CA ALA A 54 -19.94 -0.67 -1.15
C ALA A 54 -19.09 0.59 -1.17
N GLY A 55 -17.84 0.50 -1.65
CA GLY A 55 -16.97 1.65 -1.71
C GLY A 55 -16.23 1.97 -0.41
N GLN A 56 -16.23 1.04 0.53
CA GLN A 56 -15.52 1.22 1.80
C GLN A 56 -14.02 1.06 1.60
N PRO A 57 -13.20 2.01 2.09
CA PRO A 57 -11.74 1.85 2.02
C PRO A 57 -11.28 0.81 3.02
N LEU A 58 -10.63 -0.23 2.53
CA LEU A 58 -10.24 -1.38 3.35
C LEU A 58 -8.75 -1.60 3.43
N GLY A 59 -7.99 -1.12 2.46
CA GLY A 59 -6.55 -1.32 2.46
C GLY A 59 -5.85 -0.41 1.48
N CYS A 60 -4.54 -0.35 1.59
CA CYS A 60 -3.73 0.49 0.71
C CYS A 60 -2.33 -0.07 0.56
N ALA A 61 -1.59 0.47 -0.43
CA ALA A 61 -0.19 0.19 -0.63
C ALA A 61 0.45 1.39 -1.33
N ARG A 62 1.78 1.50 -1.20
CA ARG A 62 2.54 2.58 -1.82
C ARG A 62 3.76 1.99 -2.53
N LEU A 63 4.00 2.44 -3.74
CA LEU A 63 5.19 2.08 -4.51
C LEU A 63 6.04 3.32 -4.71
N LEU A 64 7.25 3.29 -4.19
CA LEU A 64 8.21 4.37 -4.41
C LEU A 64 8.88 4.22 -5.77
N ASP A 65 9.44 5.30 -6.27
CA ASP A 65 10.15 5.30 -7.55
C ASP A 65 11.42 4.45 -7.52
N THR A 66 11.88 4.07 -6.33
CA THR A 66 13.03 3.17 -6.15
C THR A 66 12.67 1.70 -6.30
N GLY A 67 11.39 1.37 -6.38
CA GLY A 67 10.92 -0.01 -6.38
C GLY A 67 10.50 -0.52 -5.01
N GLN A 68 10.61 0.30 -3.98
CA GLN A 68 10.19 -0.09 -2.63
C GLN A 68 8.67 -0.05 -2.53
N ILE A 69 8.09 -1.17 -2.10
CA ILE A 69 6.67 -1.26 -1.82
C ILE A 69 6.51 -1.19 -0.31
N GLY A 70 5.75 -0.22 0.16
CA GLY A 70 5.55 -0.04 1.58
C GLY A 70 4.19 0.55 1.88
N ARG A 71 4.01 0.98 3.10
CA ARG A 71 2.72 1.50 3.57
C ARG A 71 1.58 0.59 3.17
N MET A 72 1.84 -0.73 3.15
CA MET A 72 0.82 -1.72 2.82
C MET A 72 0.04 -2.01 4.08
N ALA A 73 -1.22 -1.65 4.08
CA ALA A 73 -2.07 -1.76 5.24
C ALA A 73 -3.41 -2.35 4.85
N VAL A 74 -3.88 -3.31 5.65
CA VAL A 74 -5.22 -3.88 5.49
C VAL A 74 -5.90 -3.73 6.84
N ARG A 75 -7.10 -3.18 6.84
CA ARG A 75 -7.85 -3.02 8.08
C ARG A 75 -8.07 -4.38 8.72
N LYS A 76 -7.99 -4.41 10.04
CA LYS A 76 -8.02 -5.65 10.82
C LYS A 76 -9.22 -6.53 10.45
N SER A 77 -10.37 -5.93 10.22
CA SER A 77 -11.59 -6.67 9.91
C SER A 77 -11.54 -7.43 8.60
N HIS A 78 -10.58 -7.12 7.73
CA HIS A 78 -10.51 -7.70 6.39
C HIS A 78 -9.20 -8.44 6.13
N ARG A 79 -8.42 -8.71 7.16
CA ARG A 79 -7.21 -9.52 7.01
C ARG A 79 -7.58 -10.98 6.77
N GLY A 80 -6.73 -11.66 6.01
CA GLY A 80 -6.98 -13.05 5.65
C GLY A 80 -7.92 -13.23 4.48
N THR A 81 -8.27 -12.15 3.78
CA THR A 81 -9.18 -12.20 2.63
C THR A 81 -8.45 -12.20 1.29
N GLY A 82 -7.11 -12.15 1.30
CA GLY A 82 -6.34 -12.03 0.07
C GLY A 82 -6.13 -10.62 -0.40
N MET A 83 -6.59 -9.64 0.36
CA MET A 83 -6.49 -8.23 -0.02
C MET A 83 -5.04 -7.76 -0.13
N GLY A 84 -4.20 -8.16 0.82
CA GLY A 84 -2.78 -7.81 0.78
C GLY A 84 -2.11 -8.30 -0.50
N ALA A 85 -2.43 -9.54 -0.90
CA ALA A 85 -1.88 -10.10 -2.13
C ALA A 85 -2.35 -9.33 -3.35
N GLN A 86 -3.60 -8.89 -3.38
CA GLN A 86 -4.12 -8.11 -4.50
C GLN A 86 -3.47 -6.74 -4.57
N LEU A 87 -3.27 -6.09 -3.42
CA LEU A 87 -2.56 -4.81 -3.36
C LEU A 87 -1.12 -4.96 -3.84
N LEU A 88 -0.46 -6.02 -3.41
CA LEU A 88 0.91 -6.28 -3.81
C LEU A 88 0.99 -6.53 -5.31
N ALA A 89 0.07 -7.32 -5.86
CA ALA A 89 0.05 -7.60 -7.29
C ALA A 89 -0.13 -6.31 -8.10
N ALA A 90 -0.99 -5.41 -7.63
CA ALA A 90 -1.20 -4.12 -8.30
C ALA A 90 0.07 -3.28 -8.30
N ALA A 91 0.78 -3.24 -7.16
CA ALA A 91 2.02 -2.48 -7.06
C ALA A 91 3.11 -3.08 -7.95
N VAL A 92 3.23 -4.41 -8.00
CA VAL A 92 4.21 -5.07 -8.85
C VAL A 92 3.91 -4.80 -10.32
N ALA A 93 2.64 -4.87 -10.71
CA ALA A 93 2.25 -4.59 -12.10
C ALA A 93 2.61 -3.16 -12.49
N GLU A 94 2.38 -2.20 -11.59
CA GLU A 94 2.73 -0.81 -11.84
C GLU A 94 4.24 -0.65 -11.98
N ALA A 95 5.01 -1.33 -11.14
CA ALA A 95 6.47 -1.27 -11.24
C ALA A 95 6.95 -1.79 -12.59
N GLN A 96 6.35 -2.87 -13.08
CA GLN A 96 6.69 -3.41 -14.39
C GLN A 96 6.34 -2.41 -15.49
N ASP A 97 5.19 -1.76 -15.38
CA ASP A 97 4.78 -0.74 -16.35
C ASP A 97 5.73 0.44 -16.37
N GLN A 98 6.32 0.76 -15.24
CA GLN A 98 7.30 1.85 -15.13
C GLN A 98 8.72 1.43 -15.52
N GLY A 99 8.90 0.16 -15.88
CA GLY A 99 10.21 -0.33 -16.31
C GLY A 99 11.16 -0.66 -15.17
N MET A 100 10.65 -0.85 -13.98
CA MET A 100 11.49 -1.23 -12.84
C MET A 100 11.93 -2.68 -12.95
N ASN A 101 13.18 -2.95 -12.66
CA ASN A 101 13.75 -4.30 -12.74
C ASN A 101 13.56 -5.07 -11.44
N LYS A 102 13.36 -4.38 -10.35
CA LYS A 102 13.30 -5.00 -9.03
C LYS A 102 12.35 -4.22 -8.14
N VAL A 103 11.57 -4.94 -7.36
CA VAL A 103 10.78 -4.37 -6.28
C VAL A 103 11.10 -5.10 -5.00
N PHE A 104 10.86 -4.46 -3.87
CA PHE A 104 11.10 -5.07 -2.57
C PHE A 104 10.15 -4.50 -1.54
N LEU A 105 9.85 -5.32 -0.54
CA LEU A 105 9.05 -4.90 0.60
C LEU A 105 9.96 -4.43 1.71
N HIS A 106 9.56 -3.37 2.38
CA HIS A 106 10.25 -2.87 3.54
C HIS A 106 9.34 -3.06 4.75
N ALA A 107 9.68 -4.03 5.61
CA ALA A 107 8.97 -4.22 6.86
C ALA A 107 9.61 -3.35 7.93
N GLN A 108 8.92 -3.19 9.06
CA GLN A 108 9.42 -2.35 10.13
C GLN A 108 10.76 -2.82 10.68
N THR A 109 10.97 -4.11 10.71
CA THR A 109 12.17 -4.68 11.31
C THR A 109 13.24 -5.05 10.31
N HIS A 110 12.89 -5.22 9.05
CA HIS A 110 13.87 -5.56 8.03
C HIS A 110 13.26 -5.36 6.65
N ALA A 111 14.13 -5.22 5.66
CA ALA A 111 13.73 -5.12 4.27
C ALA A 111 13.99 -6.45 3.60
N GLU A 112 13.08 -6.87 2.77
CA GLU A 112 13.21 -8.12 2.03
C GLU A 112 13.05 -7.87 0.55
N GLU A 113 13.91 -8.48 -0.24
CA GLU A 113 13.70 -8.49 -1.67
C GLU A 113 12.54 -9.44 -1.94
N PHE A 114 11.43 -8.90 -2.36
CA PHE A 114 10.21 -9.67 -2.48
C PHE A 114 10.02 -10.27 -3.86
N TYR A 115 10.38 -9.51 -4.88
CA TYR A 115 10.14 -9.91 -6.24
C TYR A 115 11.26 -9.43 -7.13
N ARG A 116 11.79 -10.33 -7.92
CA ARG A 116 12.83 -9.97 -8.85
C ARG A 116 12.40 -10.33 -10.26
N LYS A 117 12.49 -9.35 -11.12
CA LYS A 117 12.18 -9.55 -12.52
C LYS A 117 13.42 -10.01 -13.25
N GLY A 118 13.36 -11.18 -13.77
CA GLY A 118 14.48 -11.72 -14.53
C GLY A 118 14.50 -11.24 -15.96
#